data_0657ae9ed97ffeb4b89d12af709ea6a8
#
_entry.id   0657ae9ed97ffeb4b89d12af709ea6a8
#
_cell.length_a   1.000
_cell.length_b   1.000
_cell.length_c   1.000
_cell.angle_alpha   90.00
_cell.angle_beta   90.00
_cell.angle_gamma   90.00
#
_symmetry.space_group_name_H-M   'P 1'
#
loop_
_entity.id
_entity.type
_entity.pdbx_description
1 polymer ?
#
loop_
_entity_poly.entity_id
_entity_poly.type
_entity_poly.pdbx_seq_one_letter_code
_entity_poly.pdbx_strand_id
1 'polypeptide(L)'
;MARNDGIDRTVARNQDLETPADVAKVQEHNEREKDSYSNQDIVLERSALNVHFKTPTDDYVKMFEQMEQDKVISTRGLKPDAIKYGELVFDVNSAYFYNHGGYEFAKQFYADAYKAAVEIVGGEQYILSAVMHADERNRAMSEALGEDVYHYHLHVVYIPVVEKQILWSKRCKDESLRGTVKETITQVSRSKKWDSKPVLDEQGKPMLNAKGKKILKSSYSVLQDDFFHFMRAAGYTDVERGERGSTEEHLTVTQFKVQAEQQRLEAVTGLVAQAEQTLEDAKTATEKQKKKLEVMQKETKTVKIITLTVQDIEEMGKKNAITGNVSLTQDQCDTLKRYAVNGIIANADNKRLKERLASAEKTASIWKQRYEAISQKY
;
A
#
# COMPACT_ATOMS: atom_id res chain seq x y z
N MET A 1 2.70 7.54 -5.31
CA MET A 1 2.50 7.03 -3.94
C MET A 1 1.33 7.74 -3.31
N ALA A 2 0.39 7.02 -2.71
CA ALA A 2 -0.49 7.68 -1.75
C ALA A 2 0.44 8.24 -0.66
N ARG A 3 0.48 9.56 -0.54
CA ARG A 3 1.24 10.19 0.53
C ARG A 3 0.58 9.78 1.84
N ASN A 4 1.35 9.29 2.78
CA ASN A 4 0.85 8.93 4.10
C ASN A 4 0.72 10.19 4.98
N ASP A 5 -0.01 11.20 4.44
CA ASP A 5 -0.24 12.49 5.07
C ASP A 5 -1.64 12.59 5.72
N GLY A 6 -2.37 11.47 5.73
CA GLY A 6 -3.70 11.38 6.32
C GLY A 6 -4.80 12.08 5.49
N ILE A 7 -4.51 12.50 4.27
CA ILE A 7 -5.48 13.17 3.40
C ILE A 7 -6.02 12.18 2.35
N ASP A 8 -7.32 11.99 2.33
CA ASP A 8 -8.01 11.17 1.35
C ASP A 8 -8.25 11.97 0.08
N ARG A 9 -7.71 11.48 -1.05
CA ARG A 9 -7.77 12.18 -2.34
C ARG A 9 -8.51 11.37 -3.38
N THR A 10 -9.39 12.06 -4.12
CA THR A 10 -10.01 11.47 -5.31
C THR A 10 -9.00 11.38 -6.44
N VAL A 11 -9.01 10.26 -7.14
CA VAL A 11 -8.20 10.01 -8.33
C VAL A 11 -9.11 9.60 -9.48
N ALA A 12 -8.93 10.24 -10.64
CA ALA A 12 -9.57 9.82 -11.88
C ALA A 12 -8.48 9.66 -12.96
N ARG A 13 -8.41 8.51 -13.58
CA ARG A 13 -7.46 8.19 -14.65
C ARG A 13 -8.21 7.91 -15.93
N ASN A 14 -7.63 8.25 -17.07
CA ASN A 14 -8.11 7.88 -18.39
C ASN A 14 -7.00 7.15 -19.13
N GLN A 15 -7.28 5.93 -19.52
CA GLN A 15 -6.40 5.09 -20.31
C GLN A 15 -6.97 4.92 -21.72
N ASP A 16 -6.13 5.09 -22.72
CA ASP A 16 -6.47 4.79 -24.10
C ASP A 16 -6.31 3.30 -24.36
N LEU A 17 -7.29 2.66 -24.99
CA LEU A 17 -7.22 1.28 -25.44
C LEU A 17 -6.92 1.29 -26.94
N GLU A 18 -5.64 1.14 -27.27
CA GLU A 18 -5.12 1.42 -28.61
C GLU A 18 -5.40 0.30 -29.60
N THR A 19 -5.37 -0.96 -29.11
CA THR A 19 -5.51 -2.14 -29.94
C THR A 19 -6.70 -3.01 -29.52
N PRO A 20 -7.24 -3.85 -30.43
CA PRO A 20 -8.25 -4.84 -30.03
C PRO A 20 -7.78 -5.79 -28.94
N ALA A 21 -6.48 -6.08 -28.87
CA ALA A 21 -5.91 -6.89 -27.80
C ALA A 21 -5.96 -6.18 -26.44
N ASP A 22 -5.80 -4.85 -26.39
CA ASP A 22 -5.93 -4.09 -25.15
C ASP A 22 -7.39 -4.07 -24.70
N VAL A 23 -8.34 -3.91 -25.63
CA VAL A 23 -9.79 -3.98 -25.33
C VAL A 23 -10.15 -5.35 -24.75
N ALA A 24 -9.68 -6.44 -25.36
CA ALA A 24 -9.92 -7.79 -24.86
C ALA A 24 -9.33 -8.02 -23.47
N LYS A 25 -8.09 -7.58 -23.23
CA LYS A 25 -7.44 -7.70 -21.91
C LYS A 25 -8.21 -6.94 -20.81
N VAL A 26 -8.69 -5.73 -21.15
CA VAL A 26 -9.48 -4.92 -20.21
C VAL A 26 -10.82 -5.59 -19.93
N GLN A 27 -11.49 -6.13 -20.94
CA GLN A 27 -12.71 -6.91 -20.76
C GLN A 27 -12.48 -8.12 -19.85
N GLU A 28 -11.47 -8.96 -20.17
CA GLU A 28 -11.10 -10.11 -19.35
C GLU A 28 -10.83 -9.75 -17.88
N HIS A 29 -10.20 -8.59 -17.66
CA HIS A 29 -9.93 -8.09 -16.30
C HIS A 29 -11.18 -7.57 -15.60
N ASN A 30 -11.97 -6.74 -16.27
CA ASN A 30 -13.12 -6.08 -15.68
C ASN A 30 -14.26 -7.05 -15.40
N GLU A 31 -14.49 -7.99 -16.30
CA GLU A 31 -15.57 -8.99 -16.21
C GLU A 31 -15.13 -10.28 -15.48
N ARG A 32 -13.85 -10.34 -15.03
CA ARG A 32 -13.28 -11.52 -14.35
C ARG A 32 -13.44 -12.83 -15.15
N GLU A 33 -13.15 -12.77 -16.46
CA GLU A 33 -13.32 -13.89 -17.39
C GLU A 33 -12.24 -14.98 -17.28
N LYS A 34 -11.20 -14.78 -16.43
CA LYS A 34 -10.10 -15.73 -16.25
C LYS A 34 -10.16 -16.47 -14.94
N ASP A 35 -9.72 -17.72 -14.96
CA ASP A 35 -9.56 -18.55 -13.75
C ASP A 35 -8.35 -18.14 -12.88
N SER A 36 -7.43 -17.33 -13.42
CA SER A 36 -6.26 -16.84 -12.70
C SER A 36 -5.74 -15.53 -13.28
N TYR A 37 -5.15 -14.70 -12.41
CA TYR A 37 -4.57 -13.40 -12.76
C TYR A 37 -3.13 -13.31 -12.28
N SER A 38 -2.28 -12.59 -13.02
CA SER A 38 -0.92 -12.25 -12.58
C SER A 38 -0.91 -11.37 -11.32
N ASN A 39 -1.98 -10.59 -11.10
CA ASN A 39 -2.21 -9.87 -9.87
C ASN A 39 -2.69 -10.84 -8.78
N GLN A 40 -1.77 -11.28 -7.91
CA GLN A 40 -2.04 -12.20 -6.80
C GLN A 40 -2.92 -11.60 -5.68
N ASP A 41 -3.23 -10.31 -5.76
CA ASP A 41 -4.12 -9.66 -4.79
C ASP A 41 -5.59 -9.80 -5.16
N ILE A 42 -5.89 -10.32 -6.36
CA ILE A 42 -7.26 -10.66 -6.77
C ILE A 42 -7.68 -11.96 -6.05
N VAL A 43 -8.76 -11.86 -5.29
CA VAL A 43 -9.39 -12.95 -4.55
C VAL A 43 -10.66 -13.35 -5.28
N LEU A 44 -10.56 -14.33 -6.20
CA LEU A 44 -11.65 -14.71 -7.11
C LEU A 44 -12.94 -15.12 -6.38
N GLU A 45 -12.83 -15.71 -5.20
CA GLU A 45 -14.00 -16.08 -4.38
C GLU A 45 -14.84 -14.85 -3.97
N ARG A 46 -14.25 -13.66 -4.03
CA ARG A 46 -14.92 -12.38 -3.74
C ARG A 46 -15.45 -11.67 -4.99
N SER A 47 -15.19 -12.16 -6.19
CA SER A 47 -15.64 -11.51 -7.43
C SER A 47 -17.17 -11.38 -7.49
N ALA A 48 -17.89 -12.21 -6.75
CA ALA A 48 -19.35 -12.08 -6.58
C ALA A 48 -19.77 -10.76 -5.85
N LEU A 49 -18.83 -10.07 -5.19
CA LEU A 49 -19.05 -8.76 -4.57
C LEU A 49 -18.73 -7.59 -5.51
N ASN A 50 -18.19 -7.85 -6.70
CA ASN A 50 -18.02 -6.82 -7.71
C ASN A 50 -19.39 -6.32 -8.14
N VAL A 51 -19.53 -5.00 -8.31
CA VAL A 51 -20.85 -4.38 -8.59
C VAL A 51 -20.82 -3.77 -9.97
N HIS A 52 -21.63 -4.31 -10.88
CA HIS A 52 -21.86 -3.70 -12.18
C HIS A 52 -22.93 -2.61 -12.07
N PHE A 53 -22.54 -1.38 -12.28
CA PHE A 53 -23.47 -0.25 -12.49
C PHE A 53 -24.01 -0.23 -13.93
N LYS A 54 -23.19 -0.75 -14.85
CA LYS A 54 -23.59 -1.08 -16.21
C LYS A 54 -22.95 -2.40 -16.63
N THR A 55 -23.78 -3.41 -16.84
CA THR A 55 -23.34 -4.72 -17.33
C THR A 55 -23.23 -4.67 -18.87
N PRO A 56 -22.14 -5.15 -19.47
CA PRO A 56 -22.04 -5.25 -20.92
C PRO A 56 -23.05 -6.27 -21.46
N THR A 57 -23.60 -6.03 -22.64
CA THR A 57 -24.57 -6.89 -23.28
C THR A 57 -23.92 -7.93 -24.20
N ASP A 58 -22.66 -7.71 -24.59
CA ASP A 58 -21.83 -8.61 -25.44
C ASP A 58 -20.36 -8.19 -25.26
N ASP A 59 -19.45 -8.79 -26.02
CA ASP A 59 -18.06 -8.36 -26.11
C ASP A 59 -17.98 -6.87 -26.46
N TYR A 60 -17.07 -6.13 -25.85
CA TYR A 60 -16.95 -4.68 -26.05
C TYR A 60 -16.78 -4.29 -27.53
N VAL A 61 -16.06 -5.12 -28.31
CA VAL A 61 -15.87 -4.89 -29.75
C VAL A 61 -17.19 -5.06 -30.50
N LYS A 62 -17.99 -6.09 -30.21
CA LYS A 62 -19.30 -6.30 -30.83
C LYS A 62 -20.29 -5.22 -30.47
N MET A 63 -20.28 -4.77 -29.20
CA MET A 63 -21.10 -3.63 -28.78
C MET A 63 -20.78 -2.36 -29.57
N PHE A 64 -19.49 -2.09 -29.79
CA PHE A 64 -19.08 -0.96 -30.64
C PHE A 64 -19.58 -1.09 -32.07
N GLU A 65 -19.43 -2.28 -32.69
CA GLU A 65 -19.90 -2.55 -34.04
C GLU A 65 -21.43 -2.38 -34.17
N GLN A 66 -22.18 -2.84 -33.16
CA GLN A 66 -23.63 -2.68 -33.10
C GLN A 66 -24.01 -1.20 -32.99
N MET A 67 -23.33 -0.41 -32.13
CA MET A 67 -23.58 1.03 -31.99
C MET A 67 -23.28 1.80 -33.30
N GLU A 68 -22.28 1.38 -34.08
CA GLU A 68 -21.99 1.95 -35.39
C GLU A 68 -23.07 1.60 -36.41
N GLN A 69 -23.53 0.35 -36.45
CA GLN A 69 -24.62 -0.12 -37.30
C GLN A 69 -25.95 0.62 -37.03
N ASP A 70 -26.24 0.81 -35.74
CA ASP A 70 -27.43 1.53 -35.27
C ASP A 70 -27.30 3.07 -35.39
N LYS A 71 -26.17 3.56 -35.86
CA LYS A 71 -25.85 4.99 -36.02
C LYS A 71 -25.88 5.79 -34.70
N VAL A 72 -25.72 5.11 -33.58
CA VAL A 72 -25.53 5.76 -32.27
C VAL A 72 -24.20 6.51 -32.23
N ILE A 73 -23.19 5.94 -32.90
CA ILE A 73 -21.86 6.53 -33.11
C ILE A 73 -21.51 6.53 -34.60
N SER A 74 -20.51 7.32 -34.96
CA SER A 74 -20.00 7.39 -36.33
C SER A 74 -18.48 7.41 -36.34
N THR A 75 -17.89 6.51 -37.13
CA THR A 75 -16.44 6.45 -37.41
C THR A 75 -16.06 7.21 -38.68
N ARG A 76 -17.00 7.93 -39.28
CA ARG A 76 -16.81 8.65 -40.53
C ARG A 76 -15.61 9.60 -40.46
N GLY A 77 -14.61 9.34 -41.29
CA GLY A 77 -13.39 10.14 -41.40
C GLY A 77 -12.35 9.87 -40.31
N LEU A 78 -12.51 8.80 -39.52
CA LEU A 78 -11.47 8.29 -38.64
C LEU A 78 -10.33 7.67 -39.51
N LYS A 79 -9.11 7.80 -38.99
CA LYS A 79 -7.98 7.04 -39.50
C LYS A 79 -8.06 5.60 -39.03
N PRO A 80 -7.44 4.63 -39.73
CA PRO A 80 -7.46 3.22 -39.35
C PRO A 80 -6.87 2.97 -37.94
N ASP A 81 -5.86 3.74 -37.55
CA ASP A 81 -5.12 3.69 -36.30
C ASP A 81 -5.71 4.59 -35.18
N ALA A 82 -6.91 5.16 -35.41
CA ALA A 82 -7.53 6.02 -34.41
C ALA A 82 -8.00 5.23 -33.19
N ILE A 83 -7.73 5.78 -32.01
CA ILE A 83 -8.20 5.24 -30.72
C ILE A 83 -9.72 5.38 -30.65
N LYS A 84 -10.40 4.26 -30.41
CA LYS A 84 -11.87 4.14 -30.41
C LYS A 84 -12.44 3.90 -29.04
N TYR A 85 -11.65 3.42 -28.10
CA TYR A 85 -12.05 3.05 -26.75
C TYR A 85 -11.20 3.77 -25.71
N GLY A 86 -11.77 4.04 -24.58
CA GLY A 86 -11.07 4.50 -23.40
C GLY A 86 -11.58 3.81 -22.15
N GLU A 87 -10.77 3.80 -21.13
CA GLU A 87 -11.13 3.34 -19.80
C GLU A 87 -10.90 4.45 -18.79
N LEU A 88 -11.94 4.83 -18.05
CA LEU A 88 -11.81 5.66 -16.86
C LEU A 88 -11.68 4.74 -15.65
N VAL A 89 -10.74 5.08 -14.76
CA VAL A 89 -10.60 4.43 -13.47
C VAL A 89 -10.72 5.48 -12.39
N PHE A 90 -11.69 5.30 -11.49
CA PHE A 90 -11.92 6.16 -10.34
C PHE A 90 -11.50 5.45 -9.06
N ASP A 91 -10.81 6.16 -8.21
CA ASP A 91 -10.16 5.58 -7.05
C ASP A 91 -10.09 6.59 -5.89
N VAL A 92 -10.08 6.07 -4.68
CA VAL A 92 -9.68 6.72 -3.43
C VAL A 92 -8.91 5.70 -2.62
N ASN A 93 -8.05 6.12 -1.71
CA ASN A 93 -7.25 5.17 -0.93
C ASN A 93 -8.14 4.20 -0.11
N SER A 94 -7.64 2.99 0.14
CA SER A 94 -8.41 1.96 0.86
C SER A 94 -8.76 2.35 2.30
N ALA A 95 -7.96 3.21 2.93
CA ALA A 95 -8.20 3.68 4.30
C ALA A 95 -9.47 4.51 4.39
N TYR A 96 -9.78 5.30 3.36
CA TYR A 96 -11.02 6.06 3.29
C TYR A 96 -12.24 5.17 3.46
N PHE A 97 -12.34 4.13 2.65
CA PHE A 97 -13.47 3.21 2.73
C PHE A 97 -13.49 2.41 4.03
N TYR A 98 -12.33 1.96 4.49
CA TYR A 98 -12.20 1.23 5.75
C TYR A 98 -12.75 2.07 6.92
N ASN A 99 -12.43 3.35 6.98
CA ASN A 99 -12.85 4.26 8.04
C ASN A 99 -14.33 4.65 7.94
N HIS A 100 -14.96 4.49 6.77
CA HIS A 100 -16.37 4.88 6.52
C HIS A 100 -17.34 3.69 6.45
N GLY A 101 -16.94 2.51 6.89
CA GLY A 101 -17.83 1.33 6.92
C GLY A 101 -17.62 0.33 5.78
N GLY A 102 -16.53 0.46 5.03
CA GLY A 102 -16.05 -0.55 4.11
C GLY A 102 -16.90 -0.70 2.85
N TYR A 103 -17.32 -1.93 2.56
CA TYR A 103 -17.94 -2.32 1.30
C TYR A 103 -19.23 -1.54 0.95
N GLU A 104 -20.15 -1.39 1.89
CA GLU A 104 -21.45 -0.74 1.60
C GLU A 104 -21.25 0.76 1.32
N PHE A 105 -20.36 1.41 2.02
CA PHE A 105 -20.01 2.79 1.74
C PHE A 105 -19.29 2.93 0.39
N ALA A 106 -18.37 2.02 0.06
CA ALA A 106 -17.70 2.01 -1.24
C ALA A 106 -18.70 1.84 -2.39
N LYS A 107 -19.67 0.94 -2.23
CA LYS A 107 -20.75 0.73 -3.20
C LYS A 107 -21.56 1.98 -3.45
N GLN A 108 -21.93 2.73 -2.39
CA GLN A 108 -22.63 4.00 -2.53
C GLN A 108 -21.76 5.05 -3.21
N PHE A 109 -20.51 5.19 -2.77
CA PHE A 109 -19.53 6.11 -3.35
C PHE A 109 -19.35 5.88 -4.85
N TYR A 110 -19.17 4.63 -5.28
CA TYR A 110 -18.97 4.30 -6.70
C TYR A 110 -20.27 4.32 -7.52
N ALA A 111 -21.43 4.20 -6.89
CA ALA A 111 -22.70 4.51 -7.57
C ALA A 111 -22.79 6.00 -7.97
N ASP A 112 -22.32 6.89 -7.11
CA ASP A 112 -22.27 8.32 -7.43
C ASP A 112 -21.10 8.63 -8.39
N ALA A 113 -19.95 7.96 -8.26
CA ALA A 113 -18.85 8.04 -9.21
C ALA A 113 -19.25 7.58 -10.62
N TYR A 114 -20.12 6.58 -10.72
CA TYR A 114 -20.69 6.17 -12.02
C TYR A 114 -21.54 7.28 -12.65
N LYS A 115 -22.35 8.00 -11.88
CA LYS A 115 -23.08 9.17 -12.37
C LYS A 115 -22.13 10.26 -12.87
N ALA A 116 -21.03 10.50 -12.15
CA ALA A 116 -19.98 11.40 -12.61
C ALA A 116 -19.38 10.92 -13.95
N ALA A 117 -19.12 9.63 -14.08
CA ALA A 117 -18.60 9.06 -15.33
C ALA A 117 -19.59 9.25 -16.51
N VAL A 118 -20.88 9.07 -16.29
CA VAL A 118 -21.94 9.31 -17.30
C VAL A 118 -21.90 10.76 -17.79
N GLU A 119 -21.78 11.72 -16.87
CA GLU A 119 -21.69 13.15 -17.20
C GLU A 119 -20.37 13.46 -17.95
N ILE A 120 -19.24 12.97 -17.44
CA ILE A 120 -17.92 13.15 -18.05
C ILE A 120 -17.86 12.56 -19.46
N VAL A 121 -18.38 11.36 -19.66
CA VAL A 121 -18.43 10.68 -20.97
C VAL A 121 -19.40 11.39 -21.91
N GLY A 122 -20.49 11.98 -21.38
CA GLY A 122 -21.51 12.70 -22.15
C GLY A 122 -22.71 11.84 -22.50
N GLY A 123 -22.96 10.79 -21.75
CA GLY A 123 -24.15 9.95 -21.85
C GLY A 123 -23.87 8.49 -21.59
N GLU A 124 -24.79 7.84 -20.91
CA GLU A 124 -24.70 6.43 -20.53
C GLU A 124 -24.63 5.48 -21.73
N GLN A 125 -25.25 5.87 -22.86
CA GLN A 125 -25.24 5.08 -24.09
C GLN A 125 -23.83 4.87 -24.68
N TYR A 126 -22.85 5.70 -24.30
CA TYR A 126 -21.46 5.58 -24.78
C TYR A 126 -20.56 4.79 -23.84
N ILE A 127 -21.09 4.33 -22.70
CA ILE A 127 -20.39 3.46 -21.75
C ILE A 127 -20.71 1.99 -22.14
N LEU A 128 -19.69 1.17 -22.26
CA LEU A 128 -19.83 -0.26 -22.59
C LEU A 128 -20.01 -1.10 -21.32
N SER A 129 -19.21 -0.82 -20.31
CA SER A 129 -19.25 -1.46 -18.99
C SER A 129 -18.85 -0.49 -17.90
N ALA A 130 -19.40 -0.66 -16.70
CA ALA A 130 -18.99 0.04 -15.49
C ALA A 130 -19.07 -0.91 -14.31
N VAL A 131 -17.93 -1.28 -13.73
CA VAL A 131 -17.82 -2.25 -12.64
C VAL A 131 -16.95 -1.74 -11.51
N MET A 132 -17.47 -1.78 -10.30
CA MET A 132 -16.69 -1.62 -9.08
C MET A 132 -16.05 -2.95 -8.71
N HIS A 133 -14.73 -3.00 -8.65
CA HIS A 133 -14.02 -4.14 -8.09
C HIS A 133 -14.00 -4.07 -6.57
N ALA A 134 -14.33 -5.20 -5.94
CA ALA A 134 -14.33 -5.38 -4.49
C ALA A 134 -13.54 -6.63 -4.05
N ASP A 135 -12.80 -7.21 -4.98
CA ASP A 135 -12.07 -8.46 -4.87
C ASP A 135 -10.55 -8.30 -4.86
N GLU A 136 -10.03 -7.07 -4.88
CA GLU A 136 -8.58 -6.82 -4.83
C GLU A 136 -8.15 -6.50 -3.39
N ARG A 137 -7.34 -7.38 -2.81
CA ARG A 137 -6.84 -7.24 -1.44
C ARG A 137 -5.75 -6.17 -1.35
N ASN A 138 -5.88 -5.26 -0.39
CA ASN A 138 -4.79 -4.37 0.00
C ASN A 138 -3.89 -5.07 1.02
N ARG A 139 -2.85 -5.76 0.53
CA ARG A 139 -1.95 -6.58 1.35
C ARG A 139 -1.28 -5.79 2.46
N ALA A 140 -0.73 -4.62 2.14
CA ALA A 140 -0.01 -3.80 3.11
C ALA A 140 -0.90 -3.36 4.28
N MET A 141 -2.13 -2.94 3.98
CA MET A 141 -3.09 -2.53 5.00
C MET A 141 -3.62 -3.74 5.78
N SER A 142 -3.87 -4.87 5.10
CA SER A 142 -4.30 -6.12 5.75
C SER A 142 -3.25 -6.64 6.73
N GLU A 143 -1.97 -6.60 6.37
CA GLU A 143 -0.87 -7.00 7.26
C GLU A 143 -0.72 -6.05 8.46
N ALA A 144 -0.91 -4.74 8.25
CA ALA A 144 -0.81 -3.75 9.32
C ALA A 144 -1.94 -3.86 10.35
N LEU A 145 -3.15 -4.18 9.90
CA LEU A 145 -4.35 -4.26 10.75
C LEU A 145 -4.62 -5.68 11.28
N GLY A 146 -4.02 -6.71 10.67
CA GLY A 146 -4.25 -8.11 11.04
C GLY A 146 -5.58 -8.69 10.56
N GLU A 147 -6.26 -8.00 9.63
CA GLU A 147 -7.51 -8.42 9.01
C GLU A 147 -7.52 -8.09 7.52
N ASP A 148 -8.39 -8.74 6.73
CA ASP A 148 -8.46 -8.53 5.29
C ASP A 148 -9.09 -7.18 4.95
N VAL A 149 -8.30 -6.32 4.30
CA VAL A 149 -8.74 -5.03 3.74
C VAL A 149 -8.70 -5.09 2.23
N TYR A 150 -9.73 -4.58 1.57
CA TYR A 150 -9.86 -4.60 0.12
C TYR A 150 -9.75 -3.19 -0.46
N HIS A 151 -9.20 -3.13 -1.65
CA HIS A 151 -9.07 -1.91 -2.43
C HIS A 151 -10.24 -1.83 -3.41
N TYR A 152 -11.12 -0.86 -3.19
CA TYR A 152 -12.27 -0.62 -4.05
C TYR A 152 -11.93 0.42 -5.10
N HIS A 153 -12.29 0.17 -6.36
CA HIS A 153 -12.12 1.12 -7.46
C HIS A 153 -13.14 0.83 -8.56
N LEU A 154 -13.46 1.85 -9.35
CA LEU A 154 -14.46 1.76 -10.41
C LEU A 154 -13.77 1.82 -11.77
N HIS A 155 -13.99 0.82 -12.61
CA HIS A 155 -13.63 0.80 -14.03
C HIS A 155 -14.83 1.18 -14.88
N VAL A 156 -14.63 2.06 -15.86
CA VAL A 156 -15.66 2.47 -16.81
C VAL A 156 -15.09 2.45 -18.22
N VAL A 157 -15.47 1.46 -19.01
CA VAL A 157 -15.06 1.35 -20.41
C VAL A 157 -16.07 2.08 -21.28
N TYR A 158 -15.59 2.96 -22.14
CA TYR A 158 -16.43 3.87 -22.89
C TYR A 158 -15.87 4.18 -24.30
N ILE A 159 -16.74 4.77 -25.14
CA ILE A 159 -16.39 5.26 -26.46
C ILE A 159 -16.26 6.78 -26.41
N PRO A 160 -15.08 7.37 -26.74
CA PRO A 160 -14.87 8.81 -26.73
C PRO A 160 -15.56 9.47 -27.93
N VAL A 161 -16.64 10.17 -27.68
CA VAL A 161 -17.47 10.80 -28.74
C VAL A 161 -17.55 12.31 -28.57
N VAL A 162 -17.79 12.98 -29.69
CA VAL A 162 -18.12 14.40 -29.75
C VAL A 162 -19.24 14.61 -30.77
N GLU A 163 -20.11 15.59 -30.49
CA GLU A 163 -21.06 16.04 -31.51
C GLU A 163 -20.34 16.77 -32.62
N LYS A 164 -20.67 16.45 -33.85
CA LYS A 164 -20.10 17.06 -35.05
C LYS A 164 -21.18 17.43 -36.05
N GLN A 165 -21.23 18.69 -36.39
CA GLN A 165 -22.06 19.18 -37.48
C GLN A 165 -21.36 18.96 -38.83
N ILE A 166 -22.06 18.32 -39.73
CA ILE A 166 -21.66 18.19 -41.14
C ILE A 166 -22.39 19.26 -41.93
N LEU A 167 -21.64 20.13 -42.56
CA LEU A 167 -22.19 21.23 -43.34
C LEU A 167 -22.39 20.81 -44.81
N TRP A 168 -23.39 21.41 -45.42
CA TRP A 168 -23.51 21.29 -46.89
C TRP A 168 -22.28 21.87 -47.60
N SER A 169 -21.82 21.11 -48.57
CA SER A 169 -20.61 21.46 -49.34
C SER A 169 -20.80 22.81 -50.02
N LYS A 170 -19.72 23.58 -50.16
CA LYS A 170 -19.68 24.81 -51.01
C LYS A 170 -20.00 24.54 -52.45
N ARG A 171 -19.99 23.28 -52.92
CA ARG A 171 -20.33 22.79 -54.27
C ARG A 171 -21.78 22.31 -54.35
N CYS A 172 -22.60 22.50 -53.28
CA CYS A 172 -24.02 22.15 -53.32
C CYS A 172 -24.71 22.90 -54.48
N LYS A 173 -25.58 22.20 -55.22
CA LYS A 173 -26.33 22.79 -56.36
C LYS A 173 -27.27 23.91 -55.85
N ASP A 174 -27.89 23.69 -54.70
CA ASP A 174 -28.71 24.71 -54.00
C ASP A 174 -27.75 25.62 -53.21
N GLU A 175 -27.66 26.87 -53.64
CA GLU A 175 -26.79 27.88 -53.06
C GLU A 175 -27.23 28.27 -51.63
N SER A 176 -28.54 28.23 -51.37
CA SER A 176 -29.13 28.58 -50.06
C SER A 176 -28.71 27.60 -48.96
N LEU A 177 -28.37 26.39 -49.30
CA LEU A 177 -27.94 25.35 -48.39
C LEU A 177 -26.42 25.36 -48.09
N ARG A 178 -25.62 26.06 -48.90
CA ARG A 178 -24.14 26.04 -48.74
C ARG A 178 -23.73 26.60 -47.42
N GLY A 179 -22.98 25.78 -46.63
CA GLY A 179 -22.50 26.14 -45.29
C GLY A 179 -23.51 26.01 -44.19
N THR A 180 -24.76 25.68 -44.48
CA THR A 180 -25.76 25.33 -43.44
C THR A 180 -25.52 23.90 -42.94
N VAL A 181 -26.07 23.55 -41.77
CA VAL A 181 -25.97 22.22 -41.21
C VAL A 181 -26.80 21.24 -42.03
N LYS A 182 -26.13 20.20 -42.56
CA LYS A 182 -26.74 19.11 -43.31
C LYS A 182 -27.22 18.00 -42.36
N GLU A 183 -26.38 17.63 -41.44
CA GLU A 183 -26.62 16.59 -40.44
C GLU A 183 -25.75 16.83 -39.21
N THR A 184 -26.20 16.38 -38.05
CA THR A 184 -25.37 16.29 -36.84
C THR A 184 -25.12 14.81 -36.53
N ILE A 185 -23.87 14.46 -36.33
CA ILE A 185 -23.45 13.08 -36.01
C ILE A 185 -22.70 13.02 -34.68
N THR A 186 -22.81 11.91 -33.97
CA THR A 186 -21.98 11.58 -32.82
C THR A 186 -20.70 10.93 -33.33
N GLN A 187 -19.65 11.71 -33.51
CA GLN A 187 -18.39 11.22 -34.06
C GLN A 187 -17.50 10.64 -32.97
N VAL A 188 -16.99 9.43 -33.17
CA VAL A 188 -15.91 8.88 -32.33
C VAL A 188 -14.65 9.74 -32.53
N SER A 189 -14.12 10.31 -31.47
CA SER A 189 -12.95 11.17 -31.55
C SER A 189 -12.28 11.35 -30.19
N ARG A 190 -11.28 10.53 -29.92
CA ARG A 190 -10.47 10.61 -28.68
C ARG A 190 -9.82 11.99 -28.52
N SER A 191 -9.17 12.49 -29.55
CA SER A 191 -8.41 13.75 -29.49
C SER A 191 -9.27 14.98 -29.24
N LYS A 192 -10.52 14.99 -29.71
CA LYS A 192 -11.44 16.09 -29.47
C LYS A 192 -12.17 15.96 -28.15
N LYS A 193 -12.50 14.74 -27.74
CA LYS A 193 -13.11 14.48 -26.44
C LYS A 193 -12.19 14.91 -25.31
N TRP A 194 -10.90 14.60 -25.45
CA TRP A 194 -9.87 14.88 -24.45
C TRP A 194 -8.92 16.01 -24.90
N ASP A 195 -9.48 17.06 -25.50
CA ASP A 195 -8.72 18.25 -25.87
C ASP A 195 -8.41 19.10 -24.61
N SER A 196 -7.24 19.73 -24.62
CA SER A 196 -6.86 20.68 -23.57
C SER A 196 -7.74 21.91 -23.60
N LYS A 197 -8.30 22.30 -22.47
CA LYS A 197 -9.20 23.45 -22.35
C LYS A 197 -8.43 24.73 -21.95
N PRO A 198 -8.78 25.91 -22.49
CA PRO A 198 -8.16 27.15 -22.03
C PRO A 198 -8.52 27.42 -20.57
N VAL A 199 -7.55 27.90 -19.80
CA VAL A 199 -7.79 28.45 -18.47
C VAL A 199 -8.52 29.79 -18.65
N LEU A 200 -9.65 29.94 -17.96
CA LEU A 200 -10.44 31.17 -18.02
C LEU A 200 -10.18 32.04 -16.78
N ASP A 201 -10.26 33.35 -16.96
CA ASP A 201 -10.28 34.31 -15.86
C ASP A 201 -11.69 34.40 -15.23
N GLU A 202 -11.87 35.27 -14.23
CA GLU A 202 -13.15 35.50 -13.54
C GLU A 202 -14.26 36.01 -14.46
N GLN A 203 -13.90 36.62 -15.61
CA GLN A 203 -14.81 37.09 -16.61
C GLN A 203 -15.07 36.06 -17.74
N GLY A 204 -14.52 34.84 -17.63
CA GLY A 204 -14.69 33.77 -18.62
C GLY A 204 -13.84 33.95 -19.89
N LYS A 205 -12.83 34.84 -19.89
CA LYS A 205 -11.90 35.00 -21.01
C LYS A 205 -10.68 34.11 -20.86
N PRO A 206 -10.13 33.58 -21.96
CA PRO A 206 -8.92 32.79 -21.92
C PRO A 206 -7.72 33.57 -21.38
N MET A 207 -7.09 33.06 -20.33
CA MET A 207 -5.84 33.62 -19.80
C MET A 207 -4.71 33.43 -20.81
N LEU A 208 -3.86 34.42 -20.92
CA LEU A 208 -2.71 34.40 -21.81
C LEU A 208 -1.40 34.35 -21.01
N ASN A 209 -0.41 33.63 -21.52
CA ASN A 209 0.94 33.66 -20.97
C ASN A 209 1.69 34.92 -21.42
N ALA A 210 2.93 35.12 -20.92
CA ALA A 210 3.78 36.27 -21.28
C ALA A 210 4.07 36.39 -22.78
N LYS A 211 3.83 35.33 -23.58
CA LYS A 211 4.00 35.32 -25.05
C LYS A 211 2.67 35.51 -25.79
N GLY A 212 1.58 35.90 -25.13
CA GLY A 212 0.27 36.10 -25.72
C GLY A 212 -0.45 34.81 -26.15
N LYS A 213 0.04 33.62 -25.77
CA LYS A 213 -0.62 32.33 -26.05
C LYS A 213 -1.57 31.94 -24.94
N LYS A 214 -2.69 31.32 -25.28
CA LYS A 214 -3.65 30.79 -24.29
C LYS A 214 -2.95 29.80 -23.36
N ILE A 215 -3.16 29.96 -22.07
CA ILE A 215 -2.78 28.98 -21.06
C ILE A 215 -3.78 27.84 -21.16
N LEU A 216 -3.29 26.61 -21.39
CA LEU A 216 -4.14 25.44 -21.52
C LEU A 216 -4.02 24.57 -20.28
N LYS A 217 -5.15 24.06 -19.84
CA LYS A 217 -5.28 23.03 -18.82
C LYS A 217 -5.35 21.67 -19.52
N SER A 218 -4.50 20.73 -19.12
CA SER A 218 -4.51 19.40 -19.71
C SER A 218 -5.85 18.70 -19.45
N SER A 219 -6.26 17.83 -20.37
CA SER A 219 -7.48 17.03 -20.23
C SER A 219 -7.48 16.19 -18.95
N TYR A 220 -6.32 15.66 -18.56
CA TYR A 220 -6.16 14.96 -17.29
C TYR A 220 -6.51 15.83 -16.07
N SER A 221 -6.03 17.07 -16.03
CA SER A 221 -6.38 18.00 -14.94
C SER A 221 -7.84 18.39 -14.95
N VAL A 222 -8.47 18.47 -16.14
CA VAL A 222 -9.92 18.72 -16.27
C VAL A 222 -10.71 17.55 -15.72
N LEU A 223 -10.36 16.31 -16.10
CA LEU A 223 -10.98 15.09 -15.60
C LEU A 223 -10.94 15.00 -14.06
N GLN A 224 -9.78 15.29 -13.47
CA GLN A 224 -9.63 15.30 -12.01
C GLN A 224 -10.52 16.36 -11.34
N ASP A 225 -10.64 17.55 -11.94
CA ASP A 225 -11.51 18.59 -11.40
C ASP A 225 -12.98 18.21 -11.53
N ASP A 226 -13.42 17.72 -12.69
CA ASP A 226 -14.80 17.36 -12.96
C ASP A 226 -15.26 16.26 -11.99
N PHE A 227 -14.44 15.22 -11.81
CA PHE A 227 -14.74 14.15 -10.85
C PHE A 227 -14.79 14.67 -9.40
N PHE A 228 -13.78 15.42 -8.98
CA PHE A 228 -13.73 15.97 -7.62
C PHE A 228 -14.95 16.86 -7.32
N HIS A 229 -15.29 17.77 -8.24
CA HIS A 229 -16.43 18.69 -8.03
C HIS A 229 -17.76 17.94 -7.98
N PHE A 230 -17.92 16.91 -8.83
CA PHE A 230 -19.10 16.06 -8.80
C PHE A 230 -19.25 15.36 -7.44
N MET A 231 -18.19 14.70 -6.97
CA MET A 231 -18.22 13.97 -5.70
C MET A 231 -18.45 14.90 -4.50
N ARG A 232 -17.85 16.09 -4.53
CA ARG A 232 -18.14 17.15 -3.52
C ARG A 232 -19.61 17.56 -3.52
N ALA A 233 -20.20 17.76 -4.70
CA ALA A 233 -21.62 18.10 -4.85
C ALA A 233 -22.54 16.94 -4.41
N ALA A 234 -22.10 15.69 -4.57
CA ALA A 234 -22.81 14.50 -4.09
C ALA A 234 -22.73 14.31 -2.57
N GLY A 235 -21.95 15.15 -1.85
CA GLY A 235 -21.88 15.14 -0.39
C GLY A 235 -20.59 14.60 0.22
N TYR A 236 -19.63 14.12 -0.56
CA TYR A 236 -18.33 13.64 -0.10
C TYR A 236 -17.39 14.82 0.16
N THR A 237 -17.58 15.49 1.31
CA THR A 237 -16.90 16.76 1.63
C THR A 237 -15.54 16.57 2.33
N ASP A 238 -15.23 15.36 2.75
CA ASP A 238 -14.03 14.94 3.47
C ASP A 238 -12.93 14.38 2.57
N VAL A 239 -13.16 14.36 1.25
CA VAL A 239 -12.11 14.05 0.27
C VAL A 239 -11.56 15.33 -0.36
N GLU A 240 -10.28 15.29 -0.73
CA GLU A 240 -9.61 16.33 -1.48
C GLU A 240 -9.35 15.93 -2.93
N ARG A 241 -9.14 16.93 -3.77
CA ARG A 241 -8.67 16.69 -5.12
C ARG A 241 -7.20 16.24 -5.10
N GLY A 242 -6.84 15.29 -5.95
CA GLY A 242 -5.44 14.97 -6.21
C GLY A 242 -4.61 16.20 -6.58
N GLU A 243 -3.33 16.24 -6.21
CA GLU A 243 -2.46 17.41 -6.39
C GLU A 243 -2.38 17.90 -7.84
N ARG A 244 -2.41 19.22 -8.01
CA ARG A 244 -2.23 19.88 -9.31
C ARG A 244 -0.75 19.92 -9.66
N GLY A 245 -0.41 19.54 -10.89
CA GLY A 245 0.95 19.62 -11.40
C GLY A 245 1.92 18.58 -10.80
N SER A 246 1.40 17.54 -10.17
CA SER A 246 2.23 16.38 -9.83
C SER A 246 2.86 15.84 -11.11
N THR A 247 4.19 15.81 -11.13
CA THR A 247 5.00 15.19 -12.18
C THR A 247 5.37 13.75 -11.83
N GLU A 248 4.83 13.24 -10.71
CA GLU A 248 5.03 11.84 -10.35
C GLU A 248 4.36 10.97 -11.42
N GLU A 249 5.16 10.23 -12.15
CA GLU A 249 4.66 9.24 -13.09
C GLU A 249 3.79 8.24 -12.32
N HIS A 250 2.60 8.00 -12.86
CA HIS A 250 1.75 6.96 -12.32
C HIS A 250 2.44 5.62 -12.60
N LEU A 251 3.05 5.08 -11.56
CA LEU A 251 3.59 3.73 -11.63
C LEU A 251 2.45 2.78 -11.99
N THR A 252 2.70 1.87 -12.92
CA THR A 252 1.79 0.75 -13.12
C THR A 252 1.64 -0.01 -11.79
N VAL A 253 0.53 -0.72 -11.60
CA VAL A 253 0.31 -1.55 -10.40
C VAL A 253 1.51 -2.46 -10.12
N THR A 254 2.11 -3.03 -11.18
CA THR A 254 3.30 -3.88 -11.07
C THR A 254 4.51 -3.09 -10.59
N GLN A 255 4.78 -1.91 -11.14
CA GLN A 255 5.90 -1.05 -10.73
C GLN A 255 5.73 -0.57 -9.29
N PHE A 256 4.51 -0.19 -8.88
CA PHE A 256 4.20 0.18 -7.50
C PHE A 256 4.46 -0.99 -6.54
N LYS A 257 4.02 -2.21 -6.89
CA LYS A 257 4.25 -3.41 -6.07
C LYS A 257 5.73 -3.75 -5.96
N VAL A 258 6.48 -3.68 -7.06
CA VAL A 258 7.94 -3.89 -7.07
C VAL A 258 8.64 -2.87 -6.18
N GLN A 259 8.27 -1.60 -6.26
CA GLN A 259 8.86 -0.55 -5.42
C GLN A 259 8.50 -0.74 -3.94
N ALA A 260 7.27 -1.11 -3.61
CA ALA A 260 6.85 -1.38 -2.24
C ALA A 260 7.59 -2.59 -1.64
N GLU A 261 7.76 -3.66 -2.43
CA GLU A 261 8.48 -4.85 -2.00
C GLU A 261 9.99 -4.59 -1.87
N GLN A 262 10.55 -3.72 -2.70
CA GLN A 262 11.94 -3.28 -2.61
C GLN A 262 12.20 -2.48 -1.31
N GLN A 263 11.30 -1.55 -0.96
CA GLN A 263 11.36 -0.82 0.31
C GLN A 263 11.22 -1.75 1.52
N ARG A 264 10.35 -2.75 1.43
CA ARG A 264 10.19 -3.77 2.47
C ARG A 264 11.46 -4.62 2.63
N LEU A 265 12.06 -5.04 1.52
CA LEU A 265 13.33 -5.78 1.51
C LEU A 265 14.45 -4.97 2.15
N GLU A 266 14.57 -3.68 1.83
CA GLU A 266 15.55 -2.78 2.43
C GLU A 266 15.35 -2.63 3.94
N ALA A 267 14.09 -2.47 4.38
CA ALA A 267 13.76 -2.38 5.80
C ALA A 267 14.11 -3.69 6.55
N VAL A 268 13.76 -4.84 5.99
CA VAL A 268 14.09 -6.16 6.56
C VAL A 268 15.60 -6.37 6.59
N THR A 269 16.32 -6.02 5.52
CA THR A 269 17.79 -6.11 5.46
C THR A 269 18.43 -5.23 6.53
N GLY A 270 17.91 -4.02 6.76
CA GLY A 270 18.37 -3.15 7.85
C GLY A 270 18.15 -3.75 9.23
N LEU A 271 17.00 -4.37 9.47
CA LEU A 271 16.72 -5.06 10.74
C LEU A 271 17.62 -6.29 10.96
N VAL A 272 17.91 -7.06 9.91
CA VAL A 272 18.84 -8.19 9.96
C VAL A 272 20.25 -7.71 10.32
N ALA A 273 20.74 -6.67 9.65
CA ALA A 273 22.05 -6.09 9.95
C ALA A 273 22.16 -5.59 11.40
N GLN A 274 21.12 -4.95 11.94
CA GLN A 274 21.07 -4.55 13.35
C GLN A 274 21.08 -5.75 14.30
N ALA A 275 20.34 -6.81 13.97
CA ALA A 275 20.30 -8.03 14.78
C ALA A 275 21.67 -8.75 14.77
N GLU A 276 22.33 -8.80 13.62
CA GLU A 276 23.69 -9.35 13.49
C GLU A 276 24.72 -8.56 14.31
N GLN A 277 24.66 -7.23 14.24
CA GLN A 277 25.53 -6.37 15.05
C GLN A 277 25.29 -6.58 16.55
N THR A 278 24.04 -6.65 16.97
CA THR A 278 23.68 -6.91 18.38
C THR A 278 24.18 -8.29 18.85
N LEU A 279 24.11 -9.29 17.98
CA LEU A 279 24.62 -10.63 18.25
C LEU A 279 26.15 -10.64 18.41
N GLU A 280 26.88 -9.92 17.54
CA GLU A 280 28.34 -9.81 17.61
C GLU A 280 28.77 -9.04 18.85
N ASP A 281 28.08 -7.97 19.22
CA ASP A 281 28.32 -7.24 20.46
C ASP A 281 28.09 -8.11 21.70
N ALA A 282 27.02 -8.93 21.68
CA ALA A 282 26.75 -9.89 22.74
C ALA A 282 27.83 -10.98 22.85
N LYS A 283 28.32 -11.51 21.72
CA LYS A 283 29.45 -12.49 21.68
C LYS A 283 30.73 -11.88 22.27
N THR A 284 31.07 -10.66 21.83
CA THR A 284 32.27 -9.97 22.32
C THR A 284 32.19 -9.66 23.79
N ALA A 285 31.01 -9.28 24.32
CA ALA A 285 30.78 -9.08 25.74
C ALA A 285 30.92 -10.39 26.54
N THR A 286 30.37 -11.47 25.99
CA THR A 286 30.49 -12.83 26.60
C THR A 286 31.93 -13.31 26.65
N GLU A 287 32.69 -13.12 25.57
CA GLU A 287 34.12 -13.45 25.52
C GLU A 287 34.92 -12.64 26.55
N LYS A 288 34.64 -11.31 26.67
CA LYS A 288 35.27 -10.47 27.71
C LYS A 288 34.96 -10.95 29.12
N GLN A 289 33.70 -11.33 29.37
CA GLN A 289 33.32 -11.90 30.67
C GLN A 289 33.98 -13.23 30.96
N LYS A 290 34.10 -14.11 29.94
CA LYS A 290 34.78 -15.41 30.08
C LYS A 290 36.27 -15.23 30.42
N LYS A 291 36.96 -14.31 29.72
CA LYS A 291 38.38 -13.98 30.03
C LYS A 291 38.52 -13.41 31.43
N LYS A 292 37.58 -12.55 31.87
CA LYS A 292 37.57 -11.98 33.21
C LYS A 292 37.40 -13.06 34.28
N LEU A 293 36.49 -14.02 34.02
CA LEU A 293 36.25 -15.17 34.89
C LEU A 293 37.49 -16.06 34.97
N GLU A 294 38.16 -16.34 33.84
CA GLU A 294 39.41 -17.11 33.81
C GLU A 294 40.55 -16.45 34.62
N VAL A 295 40.66 -15.12 34.51
CA VAL A 295 41.64 -14.35 35.33
C VAL A 295 41.30 -14.46 36.80
N MET A 296 40.02 -14.25 37.18
CA MET A 296 39.59 -14.41 38.58
C MET A 296 39.78 -15.82 39.12
N GLN A 297 39.58 -16.86 38.28
CA GLN A 297 39.85 -18.24 38.66
C GLN A 297 41.36 -18.53 38.84
N LYS A 298 42.23 -17.89 38.03
CA LYS A 298 43.70 -17.97 38.19
C LYS A 298 44.15 -17.22 39.44
N GLU A 299 43.61 -16.03 39.70
CA GLU A 299 43.92 -15.26 40.91
C GLU A 299 43.47 -15.99 42.17
N THR A 300 42.29 -16.64 42.15
CA THR A 300 41.79 -17.45 43.25
C THR A 300 42.68 -18.69 43.51
N LYS A 301 43.33 -19.23 42.47
CA LYS A 301 44.31 -20.32 42.62
C LYS A 301 45.67 -19.84 43.12
N THR A 302 46.02 -18.56 42.88
CA THR A 302 47.32 -17.97 43.24
C THR A 302 47.30 -17.34 44.66
N VAL A 303 46.16 -16.85 45.10
CA VAL A 303 45.96 -16.54 46.49
C VAL A 303 45.93 -17.88 47.22
N LYS A 304 46.94 -18.15 48.02
CA LYS A 304 46.85 -19.16 49.08
C LYS A 304 45.72 -18.71 50.01
N ILE A 305 44.48 -18.93 49.59
CA ILE A 305 43.38 -19.00 50.54
C ILE A 305 43.77 -20.15 51.42
N ILE A 306 44.06 -19.88 52.68
CA ILE A 306 44.02 -20.87 53.72
C ILE A 306 42.58 -21.39 53.62
N THR A 307 42.40 -22.47 52.84
CA THR A 307 41.13 -23.12 52.65
C THR A 307 40.84 -23.75 54.01
N LEU A 308 40.12 -22.98 54.83
CA LEU A 308 39.49 -23.55 55.99
C LEU A 308 38.57 -24.64 55.43
N THR A 309 38.97 -25.86 55.61
CA THR A 309 38.11 -27.02 55.33
C THR A 309 36.94 -27.00 56.32
N VAL A 310 35.88 -27.72 56.05
CA VAL A 310 34.78 -27.88 57.00
C VAL A 310 35.33 -28.36 58.34
N GLN A 311 36.35 -29.22 58.33
CA GLN A 311 37.00 -29.76 59.50
C GLN A 311 37.73 -28.67 60.31
N ASP A 312 38.47 -27.74 59.62
CA ASP A 312 39.12 -26.62 60.30
C ASP A 312 38.09 -25.69 60.98
N ILE A 313 36.90 -25.54 60.40
CA ILE A 313 35.82 -24.76 61.02
C ILE A 313 35.20 -25.49 62.22
N GLU A 314 35.00 -26.79 62.13
CA GLU A 314 34.49 -27.63 63.23
C GLU A 314 35.43 -27.70 64.40
N GLU A 315 36.73 -27.67 64.16
CA GLU A 315 37.78 -27.67 65.19
C GLU A 315 38.04 -26.27 65.81
N MET A 316 37.42 -25.19 65.24
CA MET A 316 37.61 -23.84 65.76
C MET A 316 36.94 -23.65 67.15
N GLY A 317 37.72 -23.15 68.07
CA GLY A 317 37.28 -22.77 69.40
C GLY A 317 37.51 -23.86 70.44
N LYS A 318 37.45 -23.48 71.72
CA LYS A 318 37.54 -24.36 72.88
C LYS A 318 36.18 -24.60 73.49
N LYS A 319 35.72 -25.83 73.49
CA LYS A 319 34.47 -26.24 74.13
C LYS A 319 34.67 -26.31 75.65
N ASN A 320 33.85 -25.56 76.40
CA ASN A 320 33.81 -25.69 77.87
C ASN A 320 33.09 -26.99 78.26
N ALA A 321 33.76 -27.87 78.94
CA ALA A 321 33.21 -29.16 79.36
C ALA A 321 32.01 -29.11 80.26
N ILE A 322 31.82 -28.00 81.02
CA ILE A 322 30.74 -27.85 82.00
C ILE A 322 29.52 -27.16 81.40
N THR A 323 29.71 -26.09 80.58
CA THR A 323 28.65 -25.27 80.02
C THR A 323 28.28 -25.67 78.60
N GLY A 324 29.08 -26.47 77.90
CA GLY A 324 28.90 -26.80 76.53
C GLY A 324 29.19 -25.67 75.54
N ASN A 325 29.48 -24.45 76.02
CA ASN A 325 29.76 -23.30 75.15
C ASN A 325 31.12 -23.41 74.48
N VAL A 326 31.18 -22.90 73.21
CA VAL A 326 32.43 -22.82 72.45
C VAL A 326 32.93 -21.39 72.52
N SER A 327 34.14 -21.19 73.03
CA SER A 327 34.83 -19.87 73.02
C SER A 327 35.78 -19.79 71.82
N LEU A 328 35.65 -18.72 71.06
CA LEU A 328 36.51 -18.40 69.92
C LEU A 328 37.47 -17.27 70.29
N THR A 329 38.65 -17.29 69.75
CA THR A 329 39.53 -16.13 69.82
C THR A 329 38.95 -15.01 68.90
N GLN A 330 39.38 -13.76 69.14
CA GLN A 330 38.91 -12.62 68.32
C GLN A 330 39.22 -12.86 66.81
N ASP A 331 40.40 -13.32 66.48
CA ASP A 331 40.82 -13.64 65.10
C ASP A 331 39.98 -14.76 64.47
N GLN A 332 39.62 -15.79 65.22
CA GLN A 332 38.72 -16.85 64.76
C GLN A 332 37.34 -16.32 64.49
N CYS A 333 36.79 -15.44 65.38
CA CYS A 333 35.52 -14.83 65.21
C CYS A 333 35.49 -13.91 63.96
N ASP A 334 36.49 -13.08 63.78
CA ASP A 334 36.58 -12.15 62.62
C ASP A 334 36.77 -12.90 61.31
N THR A 335 37.49 -14.02 61.33
CA THR A 335 37.63 -14.92 60.17
C THR A 335 36.29 -15.54 59.80
N LEU A 336 35.54 -16.08 60.70
CA LEU A 336 34.18 -16.63 60.47
C LEU A 336 33.21 -15.58 59.93
N LYS A 337 33.19 -14.37 60.52
CA LYS A 337 32.37 -13.25 60.03
C LYS A 337 32.69 -12.93 58.58
N ARG A 338 33.99 -12.84 58.21
CA ARG A 338 34.43 -12.54 56.87
C ARG A 338 33.96 -13.61 55.86
N TYR A 339 34.07 -14.88 56.21
CA TYR A 339 33.61 -15.99 55.37
C TYR A 339 32.08 -16.00 55.20
N ALA A 340 31.32 -15.70 56.28
CA ALA A 340 29.89 -15.62 56.26
C ALA A 340 29.40 -14.47 55.33
N VAL A 341 30.00 -13.28 55.39
CA VAL A 341 29.72 -12.15 54.53
C VAL A 341 30.02 -12.48 53.06
N ASN A 342 31.19 -13.05 52.76
CA ASN A 342 31.53 -13.43 51.41
C ASN A 342 30.60 -14.49 50.82
N GLY A 343 30.17 -15.45 51.64
CA GLY A 343 29.19 -16.47 51.24
C GLY A 343 27.83 -15.90 50.90
N ILE A 344 27.35 -14.91 51.66
CA ILE A 344 26.08 -14.22 51.37
C ILE A 344 26.15 -13.43 50.06
N ILE A 345 27.25 -12.70 49.83
CA ILE A 345 27.49 -11.96 48.58
C ILE A 345 27.52 -12.90 47.36
N ALA A 346 28.31 -13.96 47.47
CA ALA A 346 28.43 -14.95 46.36
C ALA A 346 27.09 -15.64 46.06
N ASN A 347 26.26 -15.92 47.04
CA ASN A 347 24.90 -16.47 46.86
C ASN A 347 23.96 -15.52 46.15
N ALA A 348 24.01 -14.23 46.52
CA ALA A 348 23.18 -13.18 45.87
C ALA A 348 23.57 -13.01 44.41
N ASP A 349 24.89 -12.98 44.09
CA ASP A 349 25.39 -12.85 42.72
C ASP A 349 25.06 -14.09 41.88
N ASN A 350 25.17 -15.29 42.42
CA ASN A 350 24.81 -16.53 41.73
C ASN A 350 23.30 -16.56 41.40
N LYS A 351 22.43 -16.10 42.29
CA LYS A 351 20.97 -15.99 42.04
C LYS A 351 20.71 -15.04 40.87
N ARG A 352 21.31 -13.85 40.88
CA ARG A 352 21.18 -12.83 39.80
C ARG A 352 21.68 -13.34 38.48
N LEU A 353 22.78 -14.07 38.45
CA LEU A 353 23.33 -14.66 37.21
C LEU A 353 22.42 -15.75 36.65
N LYS A 354 21.82 -16.60 37.47
CA LYS A 354 20.83 -17.60 37.03
C LYS A 354 19.59 -16.98 36.43
N GLU A 355 19.05 -15.91 37.03
CA GLU A 355 17.89 -15.17 36.50
C GLU A 355 18.21 -14.54 35.11
N ARG A 356 19.40 -13.96 34.93
CA ARG A 356 19.84 -13.39 33.67
C ARG A 356 20.05 -14.46 32.58
N LEU A 357 20.61 -15.61 32.93
CA LEU A 357 20.78 -16.73 32.02
C LEU A 357 19.43 -17.25 31.52
N ALA A 358 18.48 -17.50 32.41
CA ALA A 358 17.15 -17.96 32.07
C ALA A 358 16.41 -16.98 31.12
N SER A 359 16.57 -15.67 31.38
CA SER A 359 16.00 -14.63 30.50
C SER A 359 16.62 -14.63 29.10
N ALA A 360 17.94 -14.77 29.01
CA ALA A 360 18.67 -14.85 27.74
C ALA A 360 18.29 -16.10 26.92
N GLU A 361 18.17 -17.25 27.58
CA GLU A 361 17.75 -18.51 26.95
C GLU A 361 16.32 -18.42 26.40
N LYS A 362 15.41 -17.81 27.15
CA LYS A 362 14.03 -17.58 26.68
C LYS A 362 13.99 -16.68 25.44
N THR A 363 14.78 -15.60 25.42
CA THR A 363 14.88 -14.70 24.28
C THR A 363 15.47 -15.42 23.06
N ALA A 364 16.52 -16.18 23.22
CA ALA A 364 17.14 -16.97 22.14
C ALA A 364 16.17 -17.99 21.54
N SER A 365 15.35 -18.65 22.38
CA SER A 365 14.32 -19.60 21.93
C SER A 365 13.25 -18.91 21.06
N ILE A 366 12.79 -17.72 21.45
CA ILE A 366 11.80 -16.94 20.67
C ILE A 366 12.38 -16.55 19.28
N TRP A 367 13.62 -16.11 19.25
CA TRP A 367 14.26 -15.75 17.98
C TRP A 367 14.49 -16.96 17.08
N LYS A 368 14.85 -18.11 17.64
CA LYS A 368 14.99 -19.36 16.89
C LYS A 368 13.66 -19.79 16.25
N GLN A 369 12.56 -19.75 17.00
CA GLN A 369 11.23 -20.07 16.46
C GLN A 369 10.80 -19.10 15.34
N ARG A 370 11.07 -17.80 15.49
CA ARG A 370 10.78 -16.80 14.44
C ARG A 370 11.60 -17.04 13.17
N TYR A 371 12.87 -17.36 13.32
CA TYR A 371 13.75 -17.69 12.20
C TYR A 371 13.28 -18.95 11.45
N GLU A 372 12.93 -20.01 12.17
CA GLU A 372 12.39 -21.24 11.61
C GLU A 372 11.06 -21.00 10.86
N ALA A 373 10.17 -20.18 11.41
CA ALA A 373 8.91 -19.82 10.78
C ALA A 373 9.08 -18.99 9.49
N ILE A 374 10.07 -18.10 9.45
CA ILE A 374 10.44 -17.33 8.24
C ILE A 374 11.06 -18.25 7.19
N SER A 375 11.99 -19.12 7.60
CA SER A 375 12.70 -20.05 6.70
C SER A 375 11.79 -21.12 6.06
N GLN A 376 10.61 -21.39 6.64
CA GLN A 376 9.61 -22.30 6.07
C GLN A 376 8.65 -21.62 5.09
N LYS A 377 8.63 -20.27 5.06
CA LYS A 377 7.77 -19.49 4.17
C LYS A 377 8.43 -19.10 2.83
N TYR A 378 9.72 -19.33 2.72
CA TYR A 378 10.55 -19.12 1.52
C TYR A 378 11.31 -20.40 1.16
#